data_97a6b2cc2433d3cbb5c5e1bd1673122a
#
_entry.id   97a6b2cc2433d3cbb5c5e1bd1673122a
#
_cell.length_a   1.000
_cell.length_b   1.000
_cell.length_c   1.000
_cell.angle_alpha   90.00
_cell.angle_beta   90.00
_cell.angle_gamma   90.00
#
_symmetry.space_group_name_H-M   'P 1'
#
loop_
_entity.id
_entity.type
_entity.pdbx_description
1 polymer ?
#
loop_
_entity_poly.entity_id
_entity_poly.type
_entity_poly.pdbx_seq_one_letter_code
_entity_poly.pdbx_strand_id
1 'polypeptide(L)'
;ISPFKFLRYSFIVGSLEYPSQSYMNEKWYPENTGSNDDSFFFQNNYTLNMVDLDFKHLHIDFGSSVIWPNRFAMGYMFPLANFVEYQNHVGDADNLQMFGDIKLKYQGLGEIWVSLFLDELDLSTLLKKDVFTYTRDMFAYQFGAKYVIPKLPFATLSLRYTKIEPYCYTHQSINYTPWFNHYISQNYTNDGYNIGYYLDPNSDELRLDFNIKQKKNLNLASTYQFIRHGTDYESQ
;
A
#
# COMPACT_ATOMS: atom_id res chain seq x y z
N ILE A 1 -6.60 3.62 19.50
CA ILE A 1 -6.49 3.30 20.93
C ILE A 1 -5.02 3.21 21.31
N SER A 2 -4.64 3.81 22.42
CA SER A 2 -3.26 3.78 22.93
C SER A 2 -3.29 3.34 24.40
N PRO A 3 -3.30 2.03 24.68
CA PRO A 3 -3.38 1.50 26.04
C PRO A 3 -2.10 1.74 26.84
N PHE A 4 -0.96 1.90 26.16
CA PHE A 4 0.34 2.22 26.75
C PHE A 4 1.02 3.32 25.96
N LYS A 5 1.99 4.03 26.54
CA LYS A 5 2.70 5.13 25.88
C LYS A 5 3.48 4.69 24.64
N PHE A 6 3.89 3.43 24.60
CA PHE A 6 4.67 2.83 23.51
C PHE A 6 3.83 2.03 22.51
N LEU A 7 2.53 1.84 22.77
CA LEU A 7 1.65 1.00 21.96
C LEU A 7 0.45 1.81 21.48
N ARG A 8 0.27 1.87 20.17
CA ARG A 8 -0.92 2.41 19.51
C ARG A 8 -1.55 1.33 18.64
N TYR A 9 -2.86 1.25 18.68
CA TYR A 9 -3.63 0.45 17.73
C TYR A 9 -4.54 1.36 16.92
N SER A 10 -4.48 1.23 15.60
CA SER A 10 -5.30 1.98 14.64
C SER A 10 -6.20 1.02 13.89
N PHE A 11 -7.45 1.41 13.74
CA PHE A 11 -8.45 0.68 12.98
C PHE A 11 -9.27 1.66 12.15
N ILE A 12 -9.38 1.40 10.84
CA ILE A 12 -10.09 2.23 9.88
C ILE A 12 -11.02 1.31 9.09
N VAL A 13 -12.26 1.74 8.92
CA VAL A 13 -13.24 1.11 8.02
C VAL A 13 -13.87 2.20 7.18
N GLY A 14 -14.02 1.96 5.90
CA GLY A 14 -14.64 2.90 4.98
C GLY A 14 -15.01 2.27 3.66
N SER A 15 -15.56 3.07 2.77
CA SER A 15 -15.81 2.71 1.38
C SER A 15 -14.81 3.44 0.49
N LEU A 16 -14.36 2.78 -0.56
CA LEU A 16 -13.48 3.36 -1.57
C LEU A 16 -14.34 3.97 -2.68
N GLU A 17 -13.83 5.06 -3.25
CA GLU A 17 -14.43 5.67 -4.43
C GLU A 17 -13.93 4.96 -5.69
N TYR A 18 -14.83 4.72 -6.63
CA TYR A 18 -14.47 4.30 -7.97
C TYR A 18 -13.93 5.47 -8.78
N PRO A 19 -12.99 5.21 -9.70
CA PRO A 19 -12.57 6.20 -10.68
C PRO A 19 -13.79 6.73 -11.45
N SER A 20 -13.65 7.95 -11.98
CA SER A 20 -14.71 8.57 -12.76
C SER A 20 -15.16 7.65 -13.91
N GLN A 21 -16.42 7.72 -14.29
CA GLN A 21 -17.06 6.84 -15.26
C GLN A 21 -16.33 6.73 -16.61
N SER A 22 -15.68 7.81 -17.08
CA SER A 22 -14.85 7.80 -18.28
C SER A 22 -13.64 6.87 -18.12
N TYR A 23 -13.02 6.86 -16.95
CA TYR A 23 -11.90 5.98 -16.65
C TYR A 23 -12.33 4.51 -16.55
N MET A 24 -13.49 4.26 -15.96
CA MET A 24 -14.09 2.92 -15.84
C MET A 24 -14.40 2.31 -17.19
N ASN A 25 -14.99 3.09 -18.11
CA ASN A 25 -15.40 2.61 -19.42
C ASN A 25 -14.22 2.29 -20.33
N GLU A 26 -13.09 3.00 -20.20
CA GLU A 26 -11.95 2.85 -21.10
C GLU A 26 -10.97 1.76 -20.67
N LYS A 27 -10.74 1.59 -19.37
CA LYS A 27 -9.69 0.68 -18.87
C LYS A 27 -10.18 -0.61 -18.21
N TRP A 28 -11.32 -0.57 -17.54
CA TRP A 28 -11.72 -1.65 -16.60
C TRP A 28 -12.92 -2.47 -17.06
N TYR A 29 -13.73 -1.93 -17.98
CA TYR A 29 -14.93 -2.59 -18.48
C TYR A 29 -15.11 -2.36 -20.00
N PRO A 30 -14.18 -2.83 -20.84
CA PRO A 30 -14.27 -2.63 -22.29
C PRO A 30 -15.51 -3.29 -22.91
N GLU A 31 -16.11 -4.23 -22.22
CA GLU A 31 -17.30 -4.97 -22.70
C GLU A 31 -18.61 -4.51 -22.07
N ASN A 32 -18.57 -3.65 -21.05
CA ASN A 32 -19.77 -3.23 -20.33
C ASN A 32 -20.32 -1.92 -20.91
N THR A 33 -21.01 -2.01 -22.01
CA THR A 33 -21.80 -0.90 -22.61
C THR A 33 -23.17 -0.73 -21.94
N GLY A 34 -23.44 -1.45 -20.85
CA GLY A 34 -24.68 -1.43 -20.12
C GLY A 34 -24.71 -0.33 -19.08
N SER A 35 -25.75 0.39 -19.06
CA SER A 35 -26.26 1.49 -18.22
C SER A 35 -25.33 2.10 -17.16
N ASN A 36 -25.29 3.40 -17.13
CA ASN A 36 -24.53 4.28 -16.24
C ASN A 36 -24.87 4.15 -14.74
N ASP A 37 -25.82 3.33 -14.36
CA ASP A 37 -26.33 3.20 -12.99
C ASP A 37 -25.62 2.11 -12.18
N ASP A 38 -24.86 1.22 -12.81
CA ASP A 38 -24.26 0.06 -12.15
C ASP A 38 -23.08 0.43 -11.25
N SER A 39 -22.42 1.56 -11.47
CA SER A 39 -21.28 1.99 -10.66
C SER A 39 -21.63 2.30 -9.20
N PHE A 40 -22.85 2.64 -8.90
CA PHE A 40 -23.31 2.93 -7.54
C PHE A 40 -23.48 1.68 -6.67
N PHE A 41 -23.68 0.53 -7.27
CA PHE A 41 -23.95 -0.71 -6.54
C PHE A 41 -22.70 -1.51 -6.20
N PHE A 42 -21.56 -1.18 -6.75
CA PHE A 42 -20.35 -1.99 -6.67
C PHE A 42 -19.13 -1.26 -6.08
N GLN A 43 -19.35 -0.46 -5.05
CA GLN A 43 -18.26 0.13 -4.30
C GLN A 43 -17.49 -0.95 -3.53
N ASN A 44 -16.18 -0.84 -3.53
CA ASN A 44 -15.35 -1.61 -2.62
C ASN A 44 -15.38 -0.99 -1.23
N ASN A 45 -15.31 -1.84 -0.23
CA ASN A 45 -15.05 -1.44 1.13
C ASN A 45 -13.56 -1.64 1.43
N TYR A 46 -13.07 -0.93 2.41
CA TYR A 46 -11.70 -0.97 2.88
C TYR A 46 -11.65 -1.05 4.39
N THR A 47 -10.82 -1.93 4.89
CA THR A 47 -10.48 -1.96 6.31
C THR A 47 -8.98 -2.05 6.46
N LEU A 48 -8.47 -1.35 7.47
CA LEU A 48 -7.08 -1.41 7.90
C LEU A 48 -7.02 -1.60 9.40
N ASN A 49 -6.17 -2.52 9.84
CA ASN A 49 -5.71 -2.60 11.22
C ASN A 49 -4.19 -2.46 11.27
N MET A 50 -3.69 -1.77 12.27
CA MET A 50 -2.27 -1.52 12.44
C MET A 50 -1.91 -1.44 13.93
N VAL A 51 -0.85 -2.10 14.29
CA VAL A 51 -0.17 -2.00 15.58
C VAL A 51 1.10 -1.19 15.39
N ASP A 52 1.32 -0.23 16.25
CA ASP A 52 2.41 0.72 16.22
C ASP A 52 3.10 0.69 17.60
N LEU A 53 4.38 0.32 17.61
CA LEU A 53 5.24 0.22 18.77
C LEU A 53 6.34 1.28 18.69
N ASP A 54 6.27 2.29 19.55
CA ASP A 54 7.20 3.41 19.54
C ASP A 54 8.05 3.44 20.82
N PHE A 55 9.32 3.03 20.68
CA PHE A 55 10.33 3.08 21.73
C PHE A 55 11.30 4.24 21.44
N LYS A 56 12.14 4.55 22.41
CA LYS A 56 13.09 5.67 22.33
C LYS A 56 13.95 5.66 21.05
N HIS A 57 14.43 4.48 20.65
CA HIS A 57 15.34 4.31 19.52
C HIS A 57 14.81 3.38 18.43
N LEU A 58 13.69 2.74 18.65
CA LEU A 58 13.09 1.76 17.77
C LEU A 58 11.62 2.06 17.59
N HIS A 59 11.19 2.11 16.33
CA HIS A 59 9.79 2.16 15.96
C HIS A 59 9.51 0.96 15.08
N ILE A 60 8.42 0.26 15.36
CA ILE A 60 7.93 -0.87 14.57
C ILE A 60 6.45 -0.65 14.37
N ASP A 61 5.99 -0.69 13.15
CA ASP A 61 4.60 -0.86 12.83
C ASP A 61 4.37 -2.08 11.95
N PHE A 62 3.21 -2.69 12.09
CA PHE A 62 2.76 -3.77 11.25
C PHE A 62 1.24 -3.85 11.26
N GLY A 63 0.69 -4.33 10.17
CA GLY A 63 -0.74 -4.42 10.03
C GLY A 63 -1.18 -5.18 8.81
N SER A 64 -2.48 -5.18 8.62
CA SER A 64 -3.13 -5.71 7.42
C SER A 64 -4.25 -4.79 6.98
N SER A 65 -4.51 -4.81 5.69
CA SER A 65 -5.67 -4.17 5.08
C SER A 65 -6.38 -5.16 4.18
N VAL A 66 -7.64 -4.91 3.92
CA VAL A 66 -8.43 -5.74 3.02
C VAL A 66 -9.39 -4.87 2.22
N ILE A 67 -9.49 -5.19 0.93
CA ILE A 67 -10.51 -4.65 0.03
C ILE A 67 -11.49 -5.77 -0.28
N TRP A 68 -12.77 -5.49 -0.11
CA TRP A 68 -13.82 -6.45 -0.46
C TRP A 68 -15.00 -5.73 -1.13
N PRO A 69 -15.74 -6.44 -2.00
CA PRO A 69 -16.86 -5.85 -2.71
C PRO A 69 -17.99 -5.46 -1.75
N ASN A 70 -18.88 -4.62 -2.23
CA ASN A 70 -20.01 -4.02 -1.52
C ASN A 70 -20.97 -5.07 -0.90
N ARG A 71 -20.52 -5.68 0.18
CA ARG A 71 -21.33 -6.58 1.02
C ARG A 71 -21.06 -6.30 2.49
N PHE A 72 -21.98 -6.68 3.34
CA PHE A 72 -21.76 -6.64 4.77
C PHE A 72 -20.86 -7.83 5.20
N ALA A 73 -19.64 -7.53 5.61
CA ALA A 73 -18.65 -8.51 6.07
C ALA A 73 -18.19 -8.19 7.49
N MET A 74 -18.92 -8.70 8.48
CA MET A 74 -18.69 -8.36 9.89
C MET A 74 -17.26 -8.66 10.35
N GLY A 75 -16.64 -9.74 9.84
CA GLY A 75 -15.28 -10.10 10.22
C GLY A 75 -14.22 -9.08 9.81
N TYR A 76 -14.47 -8.30 8.74
CA TYR A 76 -13.58 -7.19 8.36
C TYR A 76 -13.93 -5.88 9.06
N MET A 77 -15.14 -5.76 9.56
CA MET A 77 -15.62 -4.53 10.21
C MET A 77 -15.39 -4.53 11.73
N PHE A 78 -14.77 -5.57 12.26
CA PHE A 78 -14.53 -5.70 13.70
C PHE A 78 -13.05 -5.46 14.03
N PRO A 79 -12.74 -4.55 14.98
CA PRO A 79 -11.36 -4.32 15.40
C PRO A 79 -10.76 -5.59 16.01
N LEU A 80 -9.46 -5.81 15.79
CA LEU A 80 -8.71 -6.99 16.25
C LEU A 80 -9.12 -8.32 15.59
N ALA A 81 -9.95 -8.30 14.54
CA ALA A 81 -10.24 -9.49 13.78
C ALA A 81 -9.01 -9.98 12.99
N ASN A 82 -8.84 -11.28 12.90
CA ASN A 82 -7.84 -11.89 12.03
C ASN A 82 -8.38 -11.94 10.59
N PHE A 83 -7.94 -11.00 9.76
CA PHE A 83 -8.44 -10.88 8.38
C PHE A 83 -8.05 -12.08 7.52
N VAL A 84 -6.87 -12.66 7.72
CA VAL A 84 -6.41 -13.84 6.99
C VAL A 84 -7.34 -15.03 7.23
N GLU A 85 -7.67 -15.29 8.50
CA GLU A 85 -8.55 -16.40 8.85
C GLU A 85 -9.99 -16.17 8.36
N TYR A 86 -10.47 -14.93 8.46
CA TYR A 86 -11.80 -14.59 7.97
C TYR A 86 -11.89 -14.70 6.44
N GLN A 87 -10.86 -14.23 5.70
CA GLN A 87 -10.78 -14.37 4.24
C GLN A 87 -10.84 -15.83 3.83
N ASN A 88 -10.05 -16.70 4.46
CA ASN A 88 -10.09 -18.15 4.19
C ASN A 88 -11.47 -18.75 4.46
N HIS A 89 -12.19 -18.27 5.46
CA HIS A 89 -13.54 -18.73 5.77
C HIS A 89 -14.58 -18.30 4.72
N VAL A 90 -14.46 -17.10 4.16
CA VAL A 90 -15.43 -16.59 3.16
C VAL A 90 -15.08 -16.95 1.71
N GLY A 91 -13.99 -17.69 1.48
CA GLY A 91 -13.66 -18.29 0.18
C GLY A 91 -12.54 -17.59 -0.60
N ASP A 92 -11.67 -16.85 0.07
CA ASP A 92 -10.44 -16.27 -0.51
C ASP A 92 -10.68 -15.44 -1.78
N ALA A 93 -11.76 -14.66 -1.76
CA ALA A 93 -12.18 -13.87 -2.91
C ALA A 93 -11.87 -12.35 -2.75
N ASP A 94 -11.33 -11.96 -1.61
CA ASP A 94 -11.07 -10.56 -1.26
C ASP A 94 -9.57 -10.26 -1.37
N ASN A 95 -9.24 -9.00 -1.61
CA ASN A 95 -7.84 -8.58 -1.72
C ASN A 95 -7.30 -8.18 -0.35
N LEU A 96 -6.45 -9.05 0.24
CA LEU A 96 -5.83 -8.87 1.54
C LEU A 96 -4.36 -8.46 1.38
N GLN A 97 -3.96 -7.41 2.08
CA GLN A 97 -2.57 -6.97 2.14
C GLN A 97 -2.03 -7.04 3.56
N MET A 98 -0.72 -7.26 3.68
CA MET A 98 0.05 -7.13 4.92
C MET A 98 1.18 -6.14 4.73
N PHE A 99 1.52 -5.41 5.78
CA PHE A 99 2.61 -4.44 5.74
C PHE A 99 3.32 -4.33 7.08
N GLY A 100 4.54 -3.84 7.03
CA GLY A 100 5.31 -3.52 8.22
C GLY A 100 6.46 -2.57 7.94
N ASP A 101 6.83 -1.81 8.96
CA ASP A 101 7.95 -0.87 8.95
C ASP A 101 8.79 -1.05 10.21
N ILE A 102 10.08 -0.97 10.05
CA ILE A 102 11.04 -0.94 11.17
C ILE A 102 11.93 0.28 10.99
N LYS A 103 11.97 1.16 12.00
CA LYS A 103 12.76 2.37 11.99
C LYS A 103 13.64 2.49 13.23
N LEU A 104 14.92 2.68 13.03
CA LEU A 104 15.88 3.00 14.08
C LEU A 104 16.15 4.51 14.09
N LYS A 105 15.99 5.13 15.26
CA LYS A 105 16.11 6.57 15.48
C LYS A 105 17.27 6.86 16.45
N TYR A 106 18.16 7.75 16.05
CA TYR A 106 19.24 8.23 16.91
C TYR A 106 19.16 9.76 17.01
N GLN A 107 18.89 10.22 18.22
CA GLN A 107 18.74 11.66 18.47
C GLN A 107 20.01 12.44 18.07
N GLY A 108 19.84 13.46 17.25
CA GLY A 108 20.92 14.31 16.75
C GLY A 108 21.76 13.69 15.61
N LEU A 109 21.57 12.43 15.27
CA LEU A 109 22.26 11.75 14.17
C LEU A 109 21.34 11.51 12.95
N GLY A 110 20.14 10.98 13.19
CA GLY A 110 19.20 10.66 12.13
C GLY A 110 18.40 9.39 12.36
N GLU A 111 17.93 8.82 11.28
CA GLU A 111 17.12 7.59 11.28
C GLU A 111 17.40 6.74 10.05
N ILE A 112 17.21 5.43 10.18
CA ILE A 112 17.20 4.46 9.10
C ILE A 112 15.92 3.63 9.20
N TRP A 113 15.36 3.22 8.05
CA TRP A 113 14.14 2.42 8.04
C TRP A 113 14.12 1.42 6.90
N VAL A 114 13.30 0.41 7.10
CA VAL A 114 12.92 -0.60 6.12
C VAL A 114 11.41 -0.77 6.20
N SER A 115 10.74 -0.71 5.06
CA SER A 115 9.30 -0.95 4.94
C SER A 115 9.07 -2.10 3.96
N LEU A 116 8.06 -2.90 4.23
CA LEU A 116 7.62 -4.01 3.40
C LEU A 116 6.10 -3.96 3.26
N PHE A 117 5.62 -4.16 2.05
CA PHE A 117 4.22 -4.33 1.72
C PHE A 117 4.06 -5.62 0.93
N LEU A 118 3.12 -6.47 1.32
CA LEU A 118 2.83 -7.76 0.72
C LEU A 118 1.39 -7.74 0.26
N ASP A 119 1.18 -7.82 -1.04
CA ASP A 119 -0.15 -7.89 -1.66
C ASP A 119 -0.56 -9.35 -1.84
N GLU A 120 0.29 -10.15 -2.44
CA GLU A 120 0.14 -11.61 -2.52
C GLU A 120 1.51 -12.26 -2.33
N LEU A 121 1.59 -13.29 -1.52
CA LEU A 121 2.81 -14.03 -1.28
C LEU A 121 2.51 -15.52 -1.10
N ASP A 122 3.07 -16.34 -1.97
CA ASP A 122 3.05 -17.79 -1.78
C ASP A 122 4.20 -18.21 -0.84
N LEU A 123 3.85 -18.58 0.39
CA LEU A 123 4.83 -19.04 1.39
C LEU A 123 5.68 -20.22 0.91
N SER A 124 5.21 -20.99 -0.07
CA SER A 124 5.98 -22.10 -0.65
C SER A 124 7.16 -21.63 -1.48
N THR A 125 7.09 -20.44 -2.08
CA THR A 125 8.16 -19.84 -2.89
C THR A 125 9.28 -19.30 -2.02
N LEU A 126 8.95 -18.73 -0.85
CA LEU A 126 9.92 -18.31 0.15
C LEU A 126 10.88 -19.43 0.55
N LEU A 127 10.37 -20.64 0.72
CA LEU A 127 11.15 -21.82 1.09
C LEU A 127 12.00 -22.34 -0.08
N LYS A 128 11.61 -22.10 -1.32
CA LYS A 128 12.29 -22.55 -2.53
C LYS A 128 13.29 -21.54 -3.11
N LYS A 129 13.44 -20.36 -2.52
CA LYS A 129 14.30 -19.25 -2.99
C LYS A 129 13.92 -18.66 -4.36
N ASP A 130 12.68 -18.83 -4.80
CA ASP A 130 12.20 -18.37 -6.11
C ASP A 130 11.36 -17.08 -6.03
N VAL A 131 11.44 -16.37 -4.89
CA VAL A 131 10.59 -15.18 -4.55
C VAL A 131 10.61 -14.09 -5.62
N PHE A 132 11.73 -13.90 -6.32
CA PHE A 132 11.87 -12.86 -7.36
C PHE A 132 11.55 -13.34 -8.77
N THR A 133 11.25 -14.61 -8.94
CA THR A 133 10.98 -15.20 -10.26
C THR A 133 9.55 -15.66 -10.42
N TYR A 134 8.80 -15.71 -9.32
CA TYR A 134 7.42 -16.19 -9.33
C TYR A 134 6.46 -15.00 -9.50
N THR A 135 5.64 -15.04 -10.53
CA THR A 135 4.71 -13.94 -10.89
C THR A 135 3.60 -13.70 -9.87
N ARG A 136 3.41 -14.59 -8.90
CA ARG A 136 2.43 -14.45 -7.81
C ARG A 136 2.99 -13.79 -6.55
N ASP A 137 4.29 -13.53 -6.50
CA ASP A 137 4.89 -12.83 -5.35
C ASP A 137 4.81 -11.33 -5.58
N MET A 138 3.71 -10.72 -5.13
CA MET A 138 3.40 -9.31 -5.32
C MET A 138 3.75 -8.55 -4.05
N PHE A 139 4.84 -7.81 -4.08
CA PHE A 139 5.29 -7.04 -2.92
C PHE A 139 5.98 -5.73 -3.32
N ALA A 140 6.07 -4.84 -2.36
CA ALA A 140 6.85 -3.62 -2.48
C ALA A 140 7.74 -3.46 -1.25
N TYR A 141 8.90 -2.85 -1.43
CA TYR A 141 9.81 -2.58 -0.32
C TYR A 141 10.48 -1.22 -0.44
N GLN A 142 10.85 -0.68 0.69
CA GLN A 142 11.53 0.61 0.77
C GLN A 142 12.66 0.54 1.80
N PHE A 143 13.80 1.10 1.46
CA PHE A 143 14.91 1.34 2.36
C PHE A 143 15.20 2.83 2.39
N GLY A 144 15.47 3.37 3.56
CA GLY A 144 15.81 4.77 3.65
C GLY A 144 16.71 5.09 4.83
N ALA A 145 17.41 6.20 4.67
CA ALA A 145 18.24 6.80 5.71
C ALA A 145 18.08 8.30 5.67
N LYS A 146 17.98 8.92 6.84
CA LYS A 146 17.97 10.38 7.01
C LYS A 146 19.05 10.76 8.00
N TYR A 147 19.90 11.65 7.60
CA TYR A 147 21.03 12.12 8.38
C TYR A 147 20.86 13.58 8.75
N VAL A 148 21.09 13.90 10.01
CA VAL A 148 21.15 15.28 10.52
C VAL A 148 22.58 15.77 10.36
N ILE A 149 22.79 16.83 9.55
CA ILE A 149 24.13 17.32 9.26
C ILE A 149 24.67 18.09 10.48
N PRO A 150 25.74 17.59 11.12
CA PRO A 150 26.34 18.30 12.25
C PRO A 150 26.84 19.70 11.82
N LYS A 151 26.79 20.67 12.72
CA LYS A 151 27.27 22.04 12.50
C LYS A 151 26.41 22.89 11.54
N LEU A 152 25.45 22.33 10.83
CA LEU A 152 24.45 23.06 10.06
C LEU A 152 23.12 22.97 10.79
N PRO A 153 22.67 24.01 11.50
CA PRO A 153 21.42 23.95 12.24
C PRO A 153 20.25 23.65 11.31
N PHE A 154 19.45 22.67 11.69
CA PHE A 154 18.27 22.23 10.95
C PHE A 154 18.51 21.77 9.51
N ALA A 155 19.72 21.26 9.22
CA ALA A 155 20.03 20.66 7.93
C ALA A 155 19.89 19.14 7.99
N THR A 156 19.21 18.57 7.00
CA THR A 156 19.01 17.10 6.86
C THR A 156 19.26 16.67 5.44
N LEU A 157 19.84 15.48 5.29
CA LEU A 157 19.99 14.77 4.03
C LEU A 157 19.26 13.44 4.16
N SER A 158 18.40 13.12 3.22
CA SER A 158 17.65 11.85 3.21
C SER A 158 17.85 11.13 1.87
N LEU A 159 18.18 9.86 1.94
CA LEU A 159 18.24 8.95 0.78
C LEU A 159 17.21 7.84 0.95
N ARG A 160 16.45 7.57 -0.10
CA ARG A 160 15.43 6.54 -0.11
C ARG A 160 15.44 5.77 -1.43
N TYR A 161 15.36 4.46 -1.34
CA TYR A 161 15.10 3.59 -2.47
C TYR A 161 13.79 2.85 -2.25
N THR A 162 12.91 2.88 -3.24
CA THR A 162 11.62 2.18 -3.23
C THR A 162 11.53 1.30 -4.48
N LYS A 163 11.09 0.07 -4.31
CA LYS A 163 10.79 -0.85 -5.41
C LYS A 163 9.37 -1.38 -5.23
N ILE A 164 8.61 -1.37 -6.31
CA ILE A 164 7.29 -1.98 -6.42
C ILE A 164 7.40 -3.05 -7.49
N GLU A 165 7.21 -4.29 -7.08
CA GLU A 165 7.28 -5.43 -7.99
C GLU A 165 6.10 -5.43 -8.96
N PRO A 166 6.23 -6.16 -10.09
CA PRO A 166 5.15 -6.35 -11.03
C PRO A 166 3.86 -6.84 -10.35
N TYR A 167 2.71 -6.37 -10.85
CA TYR A 167 1.37 -6.72 -10.36
C TYR A 167 1.03 -6.31 -8.91
N CYS A 168 1.96 -5.80 -8.12
CA CYS A 168 1.68 -5.25 -6.79
C CYS A 168 0.59 -4.16 -6.92
N TYR A 169 -0.36 -4.12 -6.01
CA TYR A 169 -1.58 -3.27 -6.00
C TYR A 169 -2.66 -3.69 -7.01
N THR A 170 -2.42 -4.72 -7.80
CA THR A 170 -3.42 -5.26 -8.73
C THR A 170 -4.03 -6.54 -8.17
N HIS A 171 -5.30 -6.75 -8.41
CA HIS A 171 -5.98 -7.97 -8.02
C HIS A 171 -6.94 -8.41 -9.12
N GLN A 172 -7.12 -9.70 -9.25
CA GLN A 172 -8.03 -10.27 -10.22
C GLN A 172 -9.47 -9.80 -9.95
N SER A 173 -10.14 -9.31 -11.00
CA SER A 173 -11.54 -8.93 -10.89
C SER A 173 -12.42 -10.13 -10.62
N ILE A 174 -13.38 -9.97 -9.73
CA ILE A 174 -14.36 -11.03 -9.44
C ILE A 174 -15.68 -10.76 -10.15
N ASN A 175 -16.31 -11.81 -10.63
CA ASN A 175 -17.68 -11.74 -11.15
C ASN A 175 -18.67 -11.83 -9.99
N TYR A 176 -19.14 -10.66 -9.54
CA TYR A 176 -20.04 -10.56 -8.40
C TYR A 176 -21.47 -11.04 -8.70
N THR A 177 -21.92 -10.89 -9.94
CA THR A 177 -23.24 -11.34 -10.39
C THR A 177 -23.12 -12.18 -11.65
N PRO A 178 -22.93 -13.50 -11.53
CA PRO A 178 -22.67 -14.39 -12.67
C PRO A 178 -23.70 -14.30 -13.80
N TRP A 179 -24.97 -13.98 -13.47
CA TRP A 179 -26.05 -13.83 -14.46
C TRP A 179 -26.03 -12.52 -15.24
N PHE A 180 -25.24 -11.50 -14.79
CA PHE A 180 -25.08 -10.23 -15.46
C PHE A 180 -23.65 -9.93 -15.93
N ASN A 181 -22.71 -10.83 -15.68
CA ASN A 181 -21.27 -10.65 -15.98
C ASN A 181 -20.68 -9.34 -15.44
N HIS A 182 -21.05 -8.97 -14.22
CA HIS A 182 -20.50 -7.79 -13.57
C HIS A 182 -19.19 -8.12 -12.85
N TYR A 183 -18.11 -7.62 -13.38
CA TYR A 183 -16.77 -7.78 -12.79
C TYR A 183 -16.44 -6.58 -11.92
N ILE A 184 -16.00 -6.84 -10.69
CA ILE A 184 -15.54 -5.82 -9.75
C ILE A 184 -14.04 -5.94 -9.60
N SER A 185 -13.33 -4.85 -9.92
CA SER A 185 -11.90 -4.74 -9.63
C SER A 185 -11.68 -4.57 -8.13
N GLN A 186 -10.73 -5.31 -7.57
CA GLN A 186 -10.33 -5.19 -6.17
C GLN A 186 -8.90 -4.66 -6.05
N ASN A 187 -8.44 -3.92 -7.02
CA ASN A 187 -7.13 -3.28 -6.97
C ASN A 187 -6.98 -2.40 -5.73
N TYR A 188 -5.78 -2.29 -5.21
CA TYR A 188 -5.46 -1.47 -4.05
C TYR A 188 -5.44 0.03 -4.40
N THR A 189 -6.60 0.52 -4.85
CA THR A 189 -6.79 1.87 -5.38
C THR A 189 -8.04 2.53 -4.81
N ASN A 190 -7.99 3.87 -4.74
CA ASN A 190 -9.12 4.73 -4.42
C ASN A 190 -9.19 5.85 -5.46
N ASP A 191 -10.33 6.03 -6.11
CA ASP A 191 -10.50 7.00 -7.21
C ASP A 191 -9.40 6.90 -8.29
N GLY A 192 -8.96 5.67 -8.61
CA GLY A 192 -7.90 5.41 -9.59
C GLY A 192 -6.47 5.65 -9.11
N TYR A 193 -6.27 6.09 -7.88
CA TYR A 193 -4.94 6.28 -7.29
C TYR A 193 -4.58 5.13 -6.34
N ASN A 194 -3.33 4.71 -6.36
CA ASN A 194 -2.84 3.69 -5.44
C ASN A 194 -2.98 4.16 -3.98
N ILE A 195 -3.55 3.32 -3.12
CA ILE A 195 -3.66 3.59 -1.68
C ILE A 195 -2.27 3.44 -1.03
N GLY A 196 -1.40 2.59 -1.61
CA GLY A 196 -0.03 2.40 -1.17
C GLY A 196 0.92 3.52 -1.60
N TYR A 197 2.07 3.14 -2.15
CA TYR A 197 3.02 4.11 -2.69
C TYR A 197 2.50 4.69 -4.02
N TYR A 198 2.85 5.93 -4.32
CA TYR A 198 2.29 6.67 -5.47
C TYR A 198 2.77 6.18 -6.84
N LEU A 199 3.85 5.38 -6.90
CA LEU A 199 4.33 4.79 -8.15
C LEU A 199 3.46 3.61 -8.58
N ASP A 200 3.35 3.44 -9.87
CA ASP A 200 2.69 2.28 -10.46
C ASP A 200 3.47 0.98 -10.22
N PRO A 201 2.83 -0.18 -10.28
CA PRO A 201 3.51 -1.48 -10.28
C PRO A 201 4.66 -1.55 -11.29
N ASN A 202 5.64 -2.43 -11.06
CA ASN A 202 6.83 -2.58 -11.90
C ASN A 202 7.70 -1.31 -11.99
N SER A 203 7.79 -0.57 -10.87
CA SER A 203 8.56 0.67 -10.80
C SER A 203 9.59 0.65 -9.70
N ASP A 204 10.64 1.42 -9.86
CA ASP A 204 11.54 1.76 -8.76
C ASP A 204 11.90 3.25 -8.73
N GLU A 205 12.25 3.73 -7.55
CA GLU A 205 12.63 5.11 -7.31
C GLU A 205 13.87 5.20 -6.43
N LEU A 206 14.82 6.02 -6.85
CA LEU A 206 15.87 6.54 -5.99
C LEU A 206 15.60 8.02 -5.73
N ARG A 207 15.45 8.41 -4.47
CA ARG A 207 15.15 9.78 -4.08
C ARG A 207 16.15 10.31 -3.06
N LEU A 208 16.68 11.50 -3.33
CA LEU A 208 17.57 12.24 -2.46
C LEU A 208 16.92 13.57 -2.11
N ASP A 209 16.70 13.81 -0.83
CA ASP A 209 16.14 15.06 -0.30
C ASP A 209 17.17 15.76 0.57
N PHE A 210 17.43 17.04 0.28
CA PHE A 210 18.22 17.94 1.11
C PHE A 210 17.32 19.06 1.61
N ASN A 211 17.32 19.30 2.93
CA ASN A 211 16.57 20.38 3.54
C ASN A 211 17.46 21.14 4.52
N ILE A 212 17.40 22.46 4.46
CA ILE A 212 18.08 23.35 5.41
C ILE A 212 17.23 24.54 5.77
N LYS A 213 17.15 24.84 7.06
CA LYS A 213 16.50 26.05 7.58
C LYS A 213 17.56 26.98 8.19
N GLN A 214 17.95 27.98 7.45
CA GLN A 214 19.05 28.87 7.88
C GLN A 214 18.62 30.03 8.81
N LYS A 215 17.39 30.56 8.62
CA LYS A 215 16.84 31.68 9.39
C LYS A 215 15.35 31.47 9.60
N LYS A 216 14.73 32.32 10.44
CA LYS A 216 13.28 32.21 10.71
C LYS A 216 12.42 32.12 9.44
N ASN A 217 12.88 32.78 8.35
CA ASN A 217 12.09 32.90 7.11
C ASN A 217 12.79 32.31 5.88
N LEU A 218 13.94 31.64 6.03
CA LEU A 218 14.65 31.02 4.92
C LEU A 218 14.72 29.51 5.11
N ASN A 219 13.95 28.81 4.28
CA ASN A 219 13.96 27.37 4.19
C ASN A 219 14.29 26.98 2.73
N LEU A 220 15.36 26.22 2.54
CA LEU A 220 15.74 25.67 1.24
C LEU A 220 15.51 24.17 1.27
N ALA A 221 14.74 23.69 0.30
CA ALA A 221 14.51 22.27 0.05
C ALA A 221 14.92 21.94 -1.39
N SER A 222 15.65 20.86 -1.58
CA SER A 222 16.03 20.33 -2.88
C SER A 222 15.74 18.83 -2.91
N THR A 223 15.09 18.37 -3.95
CA THR A 223 14.79 16.96 -4.18
C THR A 223 15.36 16.55 -5.53
N TYR A 224 16.14 15.49 -5.54
CA TYR A 224 16.50 14.74 -6.74
C TYR A 224 15.78 13.41 -6.73
N GLN A 225 15.14 13.08 -7.85
CA GLN A 225 14.34 11.90 -7.99
C GLN A 225 14.66 11.20 -9.31
N PHE A 226 14.94 9.93 -9.25
CA PHE A 226 15.17 9.09 -10.42
C PHE A 226 14.20 7.90 -10.37
N ILE A 227 13.28 7.85 -11.32
CA ILE A 227 12.24 6.82 -11.41
C ILE A 227 12.50 5.99 -12.66
N ARG A 228 12.36 4.68 -12.53
CA ARG A 228 12.28 3.74 -13.63
C ARG A 228 10.95 3.02 -13.58
N HIS A 229 10.36 2.82 -14.73
CA HIS A 229 9.17 2.00 -14.92
C HIS A 229 9.49 0.92 -15.95
N GLY A 230 9.10 -0.32 -15.68
CA GLY A 230 9.22 -1.42 -16.63
C GLY A 230 8.18 -1.32 -17.74
N THR A 231 8.22 -2.22 -18.68
CA THR A 231 7.21 -2.32 -19.73
C THR A 231 5.84 -2.64 -19.13
N ASP A 232 4.79 -2.00 -19.65
CA ASP A 232 3.43 -2.38 -19.33
C ASP A 232 3.19 -3.83 -19.74
N TYR A 233 2.47 -4.57 -18.89
CA TYR A 233 2.08 -5.93 -19.22
C TYR A 233 0.88 -5.87 -20.16
N GLU A 234 0.99 -6.49 -21.32
CA GLU A 234 -0.19 -6.84 -22.08
C GLU A 234 -0.98 -7.87 -21.27
N SER A 235 -2.24 -7.58 -21.01
CA SER A 235 -3.15 -8.54 -20.38
C SER A 235 -3.24 -9.77 -21.30
N GLN A 236 -2.69 -10.90 -20.83
CA GLN A 236 -2.92 -12.20 -21.47
C GLN A 236 -4.33 -12.69 -21.18
#